data_384974731f0137fe58d63956e0f7381a
#
_entry.id   384974731f0137fe58d63956e0f7381a
#
_cell.length_a   1.000
_cell.length_b   1.000
_cell.length_c   1.000
_cell.angle_alpha   90.00
_cell.angle_beta   90.00
_cell.angle_gamma   90.00
#
_symmetry.space_group_name_H-M   'P 1'
#
loop_
_entity.id
_entity.type
_entity.pdbx_description
1 polymer ?
#
loop_
_entity_poly.entity_id
_entity_poly.type
_entity_poly.pdbx_seq_one_letter_code
_entity_poly.pdbx_strand_id
1 'polypeptide(L)'
;MSGTRCALQVLAQAVSAMCLLLGSTSSGAGEEAPDPHAHHHHMMQSPPVVVRSTLNYAVPDITLVRSDGARVNFAHELDDGRPVLLDFIYTTCTTICPVMTQTFAEVQKRLGRDVVKVKMVSVSIDPEEDTPARLTEYAKRYQAGAQWSFYTGTVEASVATQRAFDAYRGDKMNHAPVTFFRGAPGQPWVRLDGFVTPEAVLGEVRTDIAQK
;
A
#
# COMPACT_ATOMS: atom_id res chain seq x y z
N MET A 1 33.38 -7.88 56.52
CA MET A 1 33.80 -6.65 57.26
C MET A 1 32.79 -5.62 56.80
N SER A 2 31.90 -5.41 57.67
CA SER A 2 31.53 -4.17 58.39
C SER A 2 30.80 -3.23 57.45
N GLY A 3 29.54 -3.00 57.62
CA GLY A 3 28.73 -2.48 58.70
C GLY A 3 28.29 -1.06 58.28
N THR A 4 27.18 -0.51 58.45
CA THR A 4 26.23 -0.35 59.51
C THR A 4 25.16 0.59 58.97
N ARG A 5 23.85 0.29 58.94
CA ARG A 5 22.79 0.66 59.88
C ARG A 5 22.83 2.11 60.41
N CYS A 6 21.72 2.84 60.19
CA CYS A 6 20.91 3.56 61.20
C CYS A 6 19.87 4.41 60.45
N ALA A 7 18.60 4.21 60.55
CA ALA A 7 17.62 4.44 61.61
C ALA A 7 17.19 5.91 61.68
N LEU A 8 15.91 6.19 61.30
CA LEU A 8 14.75 6.35 62.18
C LEU A 8 14.67 7.70 62.94
N GLN A 9 13.56 8.41 62.71
CA GLN A 9 12.73 9.15 63.71
C GLN A 9 11.81 10.13 62.93
N VAL A 10 10.52 9.99 62.78
CA VAL A 10 9.37 10.02 63.72
C VAL A 10 9.33 11.29 64.60
N LEU A 11 8.28 12.06 64.43
CA LEU A 11 7.49 12.86 65.36
C LEU A 11 6.65 13.86 64.51
N ALA A 12 5.35 13.80 64.34
CA ALA A 12 4.19 13.74 65.21
C ALA A 12 3.83 15.10 65.86
N GLN A 13 2.54 15.43 65.76
CA GLN A 13 1.73 16.39 66.52
C GLN A 13 1.63 17.82 65.94
N ALA A 14 0.54 18.55 65.97
CA ALA A 14 -0.82 18.34 66.46
C ALA A 14 -1.69 19.50 66.04
N VAL A 15 -2.96 19.21 65.70
CA VAL A 15 -4.20 19.87 66.19
C VAL A 15 -4.24 21.40 66.34
N SER A 16 -5.15 22.06 65.62
CA SER A 16 -6.23 22.93 66.18
C SER A 16 -7.13 23.44 65.05
N ALA A 17 -8.25 23.07 64.99
CA ALA A 17 -9.62 23.50 65.23
C ALA A 17 -9.97 24.95 64.81
N MET A 18 -11.11 24.99 64.09
CA MET A 18 -12.22 25.97 64.21
C MET A 18 -12.11 27.31 63.48
N CYS A 19 -12.87 27.48 62.42
CA CYS A 19 -14.00 28.45 62.41
C CYS A 19 -14.85 28.32 61.15
N LEU A 20 -16.13 28.09 61.38
CA LEU A 20 -17.22 28.22 60.42
C LEU A 20 -17.28 29.67 59.91
N LEU A 21 -17.40 29.89 58.64
CA LEU A 21 -18.17 30.99 58.09
C LEU A 21 -18.83 30.49 56.78
N LEU A 22 -20.15 30.47 56.83
CA LEU A 22 -21.05 30.29 55.71
C LEU A 22 -20.85 31.40 54.70
N GLY A 23 -20.47 31.00 53.48
CA GLY A 23 -20.49 31.87 52.33
C GLY A 23 -21.09 31.10 51.18
N SER A 24 -22.40 31.29 50.97
CA SER A 24 -23.10 30.83 49.80
C SER A 24 -22.65 31.62 48.58
N THR A 25 -21.84 30.98 47.72
CA THR A 25 -21.65 31.49 46.36
C THR A 25 -22.35 30.58 45.40
N SER A 26 -23.37 31.12 44.80
CA SER A 26 -24.12 30.57 43.68
C SER A 26 -23.13 30.24 42.53
N SER A 27 -22.94 28.98 42.26
CA SER A 27 -22.32 28.53 41.01
C SER A 27 -23.24 28.84 39.86
N GLY A 28 -22.93 29.89 39.11
CA GLY A 28 -23.48 30.10 37.80
C GLY A 28 -23.02 28.96 36.91
N ALA A 29 -23.93 28.08 36.49
CA ALA A 29 -23.72 27.19 35.38
C ALA A 29 -23.49 28.06 34.13
N GLY A 30 -22.23 28.19 33.74
CA GLY A 30 -21.90 28.68 32.43
C GLY A 30 -22.43 27.69 31.40
N GLU A 31 -23.49 28.08 30.71
CA GLU A 31 -23.98 27.40 29.53
C GLU A 31 -22.93 27.56 28.47
N GLU A 32 -22.11 26.48 28.31
CA GLU A 32 -21.08 26.37 27.27
C GLU A 32 -21.82 26.38 25.93
N ALA A 33 -21.65 27.45 25.16
CA ALA A 33 -22.24 27.55 23.83
C ALA A 33 -21.77 26.35 23.00
N PRO A 34 -22.66 25.70 22.24
CA PRO A 34 -22.27 24.54 21.42
C PRO A 34 -21.21 24.97 20.40
N ASP A 35 -20.08 24.31 20.44
CA ASP A 35 -18.96 24.48 19.51
C ASP A 35 -19.48 24.23 18.09
N PRO A 36 -19.51 25.25 17.19
CA PRO A 36 -19.97 25.07 15.82
C PRO A 36 -19.09 24.11 15.01
N HIS A 37 -17.95 23.64 15.54
CA HIS A 37 -17.04 22.69 14.91
C HIS A 37 -17.16 21.25 15.44
N ALA A 38 -18.04 20.98 16.41
CA ALA A 38 -18.21 19.66 17.02
C ALA A 38 -18.77 18.58 16.05
N HIS A 39 -19.23 18.95 14.86
CA HIS A 39 -19.84 18.01 13.91
C HIS A 39 -18.86 17.37 12.91
N HIS A 40 -17.55 17.64 13.01
CA HIS A 40 -16.57 17.10 12.06
C HIS A 40 -15.84 15.81 12.50
N HIS A 41 -16.14 15.27 13.65
CA HIS A 41 -15.54 14.04 14.13
C HIS A 41 -16.56 12.91 14.14
N HIS A 42 -16.72 12.22 13.07
CA HIS A 42 -17.13 10.83 12.89
C HIS A 42 -17.78 10.58 11.52
N MET A 43 -17.13 11.02 10.45
CA MET A 43 -17.21 10.19 9.26
C MET A 43 -16.28 9.01 9.51
N MET A 44 -16.79 7.95 10.09
CA MET A 44 -16.19 6.62 9.93
C MET A 44 -16.18 6.35 8.43
N GLN A 45 -15.05 6.66 7.79
CA GLN A 45 -14.82 6.25 6.41
C GLN A 45 -14.86 4.73 6.45
N SER A 46 -15.93 4.17 5.88
CA SER A 46 -15.96 2.74 5.60
C SER A 46 -14.65 2.39 4.92
N PRO A 47 -13.97 1.30 5.30
CA PRO A 47 -12.74 0.92 4.64
C PRO A 47 -12.99 0.90 3.12
N PRO A 48 -12.02 1.35 2.31
CA PRO A 48 -12.20 1.40 0.87
C PRO A 48 -12.64 0.02 0.38
N VAL A 49 -13.79 -0.01 -0.30
CA VAL A 49 -14.36 -1.27 -0.80
C VAL A 49 -13.45 -1.74 -1.94
N VAL A 50 -12.75 -2.85 -1.70
CA VAL A 50 -12.00 -3.56 -2.75
C VAL A 50 -12.95 -4.51 -3.45
N VAL A 51 -13.10 -4.36 -4.75
CA VAL A 51 -13.89 -5.29 -5.57
C VAL A 51 -12.97 -6.34 -6.16
N ARG A 52 -13.21 -7.61 -5.82
CA ARG A 52 -12.48 -8.75 -6.34
C ARG A 52 -13.27 -9.41 -7.48
N SER A 53 -12.64 -9.61 -8.62
CA SER A 53 -13.18 -10.36 -9.75
C SER A 53 -12.14 -11.32 -10.31
N THR A 54 -12.62 -12.34 -11.04
CA THR A 54 -11.76 -13.31 -11.74
C THR A 54 -12.09 -13.27 -13.22
N LEU A 55 -11.10 -12.99 -14.05
CA LEU A 55 -11.25 -12.69 -15.47
C LEU A 55 -10.14 -13.36 -16.30
N ASN A 56 -10.45 -13.65 -17.55
CA ASN A 56 -9.46 -14.12 -18.52
C ASN A 56 -8.94 -12.90 -19.32
N TYR A 57 -7.71 -12.51 -19.06
CA TYR A 57 -7.01 -11.49 -19.84
C TYR A 57 -6.03 -12.16 -20.81
N ALA A 58 -6.07 -11.77 -22.06
CA ALA A 58 -5.08 -12.16 -23.05
C ALA A 58 -3.91 -11.17 -23.01
N VAL A 59 -2.79 -11.62 -22.50
CA VAL A 59 -1.56 -10.78 -22.49
C VAL A 59 -1.13 -10.54 -23.93
N PRO A 60 -0.93 -9.28 -24.35
CA PRO A 60 -0.59 -8.98 -25.73
C PRO A 60 0.84 -9.42 -26.07
N ASP A 61 1.03 -9.93 -27.28
CA ASP A 61 2.36 -10.23 -27.84
C ASP A 61 3.02 -8.94 -28.33
N ILE A 62 3.61 -8.21 -27.40
CA ILE A 62 4.25 -6.91 -27.64
C ILE A 62 5.62 -6.85 -27.02
N THR A 63 6.44 -5.95 -27.54
CA THR A 63 7.75 -5.63 -26.95
C THR A 63 7.62 -4.48 -25.96
N LEU A 64 8.03 -4.71 -24.74
CA LEU A 64 8.27 -3.66 -23.73
C LEU A 64 9.78 -3.51 -23.46
N VAL A 65 10.13 -2.45 -22.77
CA VAL A 65 11.51 -2.16 -22.33
C VAL A 65 11.53 -2.22 -20.81
N ARG A 66 12.31 -3.15 -20.28
CA ARG A 66 12.53 -3.27 -18.84
C ARG A 66 13.44 -2.15 -18.32
N SER A 67 13.36 -1.85 -17.04
CA SER A 67 14.13 -0.76 -16.42
C SER A 67 15.64 -0.88 -16.54
N ASP A 68 16.18 -2.09 -16.82
CA ASP A 68 17.58 -2.32 -17.15
C ASP A 68 17.94 -2.07 -18.64
N GLY A 69 16.96 -1.63 -19.45
CA GLY A 69 17.11 -1.36 -20.87
C GLY A 69 16.85 -2.56 -21.78
N ALA A 70 16.61 -3.75 -21.25
CA ALA A 70 16.34 -4.94 -22.06
C ALA A 70 14.98 -4.83 -22.76
N ARG A 71 14.97 -5.10 -24.07
CA ARG A 71 13.74 -5.22 -24.87
C ARG A 71 13.24 -6.66 -24.74
N VAL A 72 12.02 -6.82 -24.26
CA VAL A 72 11.48 -8.14 -23.94
C VAL A 72 10.09 -8.33 -24.55
N ASN A 73 9.76 -9.57 -24.88
CA ASN A 73 8.37 -9.94 -25.20
C ASN A 73 7.58 -10.03 -23.89
N PHE A 74 6.54 -9.19 -23.74
CA PHE A 74 5.83 -9.06 -22.47
C PHE A 74 5.05 -10.34 -22.10
N ALA A 75 4.44 -11.02 -23.08
CA ALA A 75 3.77 -12.28 -22.81
C ALA A 75 4.73 -13.34 -22.26
N HIS A 76 5.90 -13.49 -22.87
CA HIS A 76 6.95 -14.42 -22.40
C HIS A 76 7.48 -14.03 -21.02
N GLU A 77 7.62 -12.71 -20.75
CA GLU A 77 8.05 -12.23 -19.43
C GLU A 77 7.09 -12.66 -18.31
N LEU A 78 5.80 -12.74 -18.59
CA LEU A 78 4.80 -13.15 -17.61
C LEU A 78 4.63 -14.67 -17.49
N ASP A 79 5.22 -15.45 -18.36
CA ASP A 79 5.02 -16.92 -18.46
C ASP A 79 6.25 -17.74 -18.03
N ASP A 80 7.02 -17.23 -17.06
CA ASP A 80 8.18 -17.94 -16.51
C ASP A 80 7.82 -19.06 -15.49
N GLY A 81 6.54 -19.37 -15.34
CA GLY A 81 6.03 -20.42 -14.45
C GLY A 81 5.69 -19.96 -13.04
N ARG A 82 6.10 -18.76 -12.66
CA ARG A 82 5.78 -18.19 -11.33
C ARG A 82 4.41 -17.53 -11.30
N PRO A 83 3.79 -17.43 -10.12
CA PRO A 83 2.69 -16.49 -9.88
C PRO A 83 3.13 -15.07 -10.24
N VAL A 84 2.22 -14.31 -10.83
CA VAL A 84 2.46 -12.92 -11.24
C VAL A 84 1.58 -11.98 -10.43
N LEU A 85 2.18 -10.98 -9.82
CA LEU A 85 1.52 -9.82 -9.22
C LEU A 85 1.84 -8.60 -10.10
N LEU A 86 0.81 -7.93 -10.64
CA LEU A 86 0.97 -6.85 -11.60
C LEU A 86 0.16 -5.61 -11.22
N ASP A 87 0.75 -4.44 -11.43
CA ASP A 87 0.07 -3.15 -11.38
C ASP A 87 0.49 -2.23 -12.54
N PHE A 88 -0.25 -1.14 -12.69
CA PHE A 88 0.05 -0.05 -13.60
C PHE A 88 0.44 1.19 -12.80
N ILE A 89 1.51 1.86 -13.22
CA ILE A 89 2.07 3.03 -12.55
C ILE A 89 2.44 4.12 -13.53
N TYR A 90 2.71 5.33 -13.03
CA TYR A 90 3.57 6.31 -13.68
C TYR A 90 4.37 7.08 -12.63
N THR A 91 5.64 7.41 -12.93
CA THR A 91 6.59 7.87 -11.90
C THR A 91 6.30 9.28 -11.38
N THR A 92 5.55 10.08 -12.16
CA THR A 92 5.15 11.44 -11.79
C THR A 92 3.82 11.51 -11.03
N CYS A 93 3.16 10.37 -10.79
CA CYS A 93 1.96 10.30 -9.96
C CYS A 93 2.26 10.64 -8.50
N THR A 94 1.42 11.50 -7.91
CA THR A 94 1.58 11.93 -6.51
C THR A 94 0.48 11.41 -5.58
N THR A 95 -0.48 10.64 -6.10
CA THR A 95 -1.66 10.19 -5.36
C THR A 95 -1.78 8.67 -5.30
N ILE A 96 -2.19 8.02 -6.39
CA ILE A 96 -2.52 6.59 -6.44
C ILE A 96 -1.26 5.72 -6.43
N CYS A 97 -0.31 5.97 -7.36
CA CYS A 97 0.85 5.10 -7.55
C CYS A 97 1.73 4.96 -6.32
N PRO A 98 2.03 6.03 -5.52
CA PRO A 98 2.81 5.88 -4.29
C PRO A 98 2.17 4.89 -3.30
N VAL A 99 0.85 4.93 -3.14
CA VAL A 99 0.11 4.05 -2.23
C VAL A 99 0.16 2.60 -2.72
N MET A 100 -0.10 2.38 -4.03
CA MET A 100 -0.07 1.05 -4.65
C MET A 100 1.33 0.44 -4.59
N THR A 101 2.35 1.22 -4.95
CA THR A 101 3.75 0.78 -4.92
C THR A 101 4.23 0.48 -3.50
N GLN A 102 3.79 1.28 -2.50
CA GLN A 102 4.08 0.99 -1.09
C GLN A 102 3.43 -0.33 -0.65
N THR A 103 2.21 -0.63 -1.10
CA THR A 103 1.57 -1.93 -0.87
C THR A 103 2.41 -3.07 -1.43
N PHE A 104 2.91 -2.95 -2.66
CA PHE A 104 3.80 -3.95 -3.27
C PHE A 104 5.11 -4.10 -2.50
N ALA A 105 5.73 -3.00 -2.07
CA ALA A 105 6.95 -3.05 -1.25
C ALA A 105 6.72 -3.79 0.08
N GLU A 106 5.57 -3.57 0.73
CA GLU A 106 5.23 -4.26 1.96
C GLU A 106 4.90 -5.75 1.71
N VAL A 107 4.23 -6.09 0.61
CA VAL A 107 4.01 -7.48 0.18
C VAL A 107 5.36 -8.19 -0.04
N GLN A 108 6.27 -7.57 -0.79
CA GLN A 108 7.63 -8.05 -0.99
C GLN A 108 8.31 -8.38 0.34
N LYS A 109 8.31 -7.45 1.27
CA LYS A 109 8.92 -7.57 2.59
C LYS A 109 8.30 -8.72 3.40
N ARG A 110 6.99 -8.84 3.42
CA ARG A 110 6.27 -9.86 4.19
C ARG A 110 6.32 -11.26 3.59
N LEU A 111 6.59 -11.40 2.30
CA LEU A 111 6.89 -12.67 1.66
C LEU A 111 8.25 -13.23 2.13
N GLY A 112 9.18 -12.38 2.50
CA GLY A 112 10.48 -12.80 3.00
C GLY A 112 11.21 -13.71 2.01
N ARG A 113 11.52 -14.95 2.38
CA ARG A 113 12.21 -15.91 1.50
C ARG A 113 11.33 -16.40 0.35
N ASP A 114 10.01 -16.37 0.49
CA ASP A 114 9.09 -16.83 -0.56
C ASP A 114 8.94 -15.81 -1.70
N VAL A 115 9.49 -14.62 -1.55
CA VAL A 115 9.42 -13.57 -2.57
C VAL A 115 9.99 -13.99 -3.92
N VAL A 116 11.00 -14.86 -3.93
CA VAL A 116 11.62 -15.38 -5.17
C VAL A 116 10.68 -16.29 -5.97
N LYS A 117 9.65 -16.80 -5.33
CA LYS A 117 8.62 -17.64 -5.95
C LYS A 117 7.56 -16.84 -6.70
N VAL A 118 7.56 -15.51 -6.58
CA VAL A 118 6.57 -14.61 -7.17
C VAL A 118 7.27 -13.65 -8.12
N LYS A 119 6.69 -13.43 -9.28
CA LYS A 119 7.10 -12.37 -10.19
C LYS A 119 6.25 -11.13 -9.93
N MET A 120 6.88 -10.03 -9.58
CA MET A 120 6.24 -8.74 -9.38
C MET A 120 6.51 -7.84 -10.60
N VAL A 121 5.50 -7.18 -11.09
CA VAL A 121 5.52 -6.43 -12.35
C VAL A 121 4.81 -5.11 -12.19
N SER A 122 5.50 -4.02 -12.53
CA SER A 122 4.88 -2.69 -12.65
C SER A 122 5.07 -2.18 -14.08
N VAL A 123 3.97 -1.86 -14.76
CA VAL A 123 3.98 -1.37 -16.14
C VAL A 123 3.64 0.12 -16.16
N SER A 124 4.51 0.91 -16.79
CA SER A 124 4.26 2.34 -16.95
C SER A 124 3.11 2.61 -17.93
N ILE A 125 2.22 3.53 -17.54
CA ILE A 125 1.18 4.09 -18.39
C ILE A 125 1.58 5.44 -19.00
N ASP A 126 2.80 5.93 -18.75
CA ASP A 126 3.34 7.21 -19.20
C ASP A 126 4.73 7.04 -19.84
N PRO A 127 4.84 6.26 -20.92
CA PRO A 127 6.13 5.90 -21.49
C PRO A 127 6.93 7.08 -22.07
N GLU A 128 6.28 8.21 -22.33
CA GLU A 128 6.94 9.44 -22.78
C GLU A 128 7.82 10.05 -21.67
N GLU A 129 7.38 9.93 -20.43
CA GLU A 129 8.10 10.41 -19.24
C GLU A 129 8.90 9.30 -18.55
N ASP A 130 8.38 8.10 -18.51
CA ASP A 130 8.93 6.97 -17.74
C ASP A 130 9.99 6.21 -18.53
N THR A 131 11.16 6.82 -18.67
CA THR A 131 12.33 6.14 -19.25
C THR A 131 12.81 4.99 -18.37
N PRO A 132 13.58 4.01 -18.89
CA PRO A 132 14.21 2.98 -18.08
C PRO A 132 14.99 3.51 -16.87
N ALA A 133 15.69 4.62 -17.04
CA ALA A 133 16.43 5.27 -15.97
C ALA A 133 15.49 5.80 -14.86
N ARG A 134 14.39 6.46 -15.21
CA ARG A 134 13.38 6.93 -14.25
C ARG A 134 12.71 5.77 -13.51
N LEU A 135 12.39 4.69 -14.22
CA LEU A 135 11.85 3.47 -13.60
C LEU A 135 12.86 2.83 -12.64
N THR A 136 14.15 2.83 -12.97
CA THR A 136 15.20 2.36 -12.08
C THR A 136 15.27 3.19 -10.79
N GLU A 137 15.20 4.52 -10.89
CA GLU A 137 15.19 5.39 -9.72
C GLU A 137 13.91 5.22 -8.88
N TYR A 138 12.77 5.02 -9.54
CA TYR A 138 11.52 4.72 -8.88
C TYR A 138 11.60 3.38 -8.11
N ALA A 139 12.08 2.32 -8.75
CA ALA A 139 12.30 1.01 -8.14
C ALA A 139 13.20 1.08 -6.90
N LYS A 140 14.32 1.83 -6.98
CA LYS A 140 15.23 2.06 -5.84
C LYS A 140 14.54 2.73 -4.67
N ARG A 141 13.69 3.73 -4.92
CA ARG A 141 12.94 4.47 -3.88
C ARG A 141 12.07 3.53 -3.03
N TYR A 142 11.49 2.51 -3.66
CA TYR A 142 10.65 1.52 -3.00
C TYR A 142 11.38 0.22 -2.64
N GLN A 143 12.73 0.21 -2.77
CA GLN A 143 13.56 -0.94 -2.43
C GLN A 143 13.13 -2.22 -3.16
N ALA A 144 12.74 -2.10 -4.44
CA ALA A 144 12.34 -3.22 -5.27
C ALA A 144 13.49 -4.23 -5.41
N GLY A 145 13.21 -5.49 -5.10
CA GLY A 145 14.15 -6.59 -5.24
C GLY A 145 14.19 -7.16 -6.67
N ALA A 146 15.06 -8.12 -6.90
CA ALA A 146 15.28 -8.71 -8.22
C ALA A 146 14.04 -9.39 -8.84
N GLN A 147 13.08 -9.79 -8.03
CA GLN A 147 11.81 -10.40 -8.48
C GLN A 147 10.76 -9.37 -8.93
N TRP A 148 11.02 -8.07 -8.74
CA TRP A 148 10.10 -6.99 -9.09
C TRP A 148 10.67 -6.19 -10.26
N SER A 149 10.07 -6.35 -11.43
CA SER A 149 10.48 -5.73 -12.69
C SER A 149 9.56 -4.59 -13.09
N PHE A 150 10.15 -3.54 -13.63
CA PHE A 150 9.45 -2.35 -14.09
C PHE A 150 9.60 -2.25 -15.60
N TYR A 151 8.52 -1.91 -16.30
CA TYR A 151 8.46 -1.87 -17.75
C TYR A 151 7.92 -0.56 -18.27
N THR A 152 8.48 -0.11 -19.38
CA THR A 152 8.01 0.97 -20.24
C THR A 152 7.98 0.49 -21.68
N GLY A 153 7.75 1.37 -22.65
CA GLY A 153 7.75 0.98 -24.06
C GLY A 153 7.40 2.14 -24.97
N THR A 154 6.74 1.85 -26.08
CA THR A 154 6.09 2.90 -26.89
C THR A 154 4.71 3.23 -26.32
N VAL A 155 4.14 4.36 -26.70
CA VAL A 155 2.78 4.75 -26.33
C VAL A 155 1.78 3.66 -26.76
N GLU A 156 1.92 3.13 -27.98
CA GLU A 156 1.06 2.08 -28.51
C GLU A 156 1.15 0.80 -27.68
N ALA A 157 2.36 0.39 -27.29
CA ALA A 157 2.57 -0.80 -26.47
C ALA A 157 2.00 -0.62 -25.07
N SER A 158 2.18 0.56 -24.45
CA SER A 158 1.58 0.88 -23.15
C SER A 158 0.05 0.85 -23.20
N VAL A 159 -0.55 1.50 -24.21
CA VAL A 159 -2.01 1.49 -24.41
C VAL A 159 -2.54 0.08 -24.68
N ALA A 160 -1.84 -0.70 -25.49
CA ALA A 160 -2.23 -2.09 -25.79
C ALA A 160 -2.21 -2.94 -24.50
N THR A 161 -1.18 -2.79 -23.66
CA THR A 161 -1.09 -3.48 -22.36
C THR A 161 -2.25 -3.09 -21.45
N GLN A 162 -2.50 -1.79 -21.29
CA GLN A 162 -3.60 -1.31 -20.45
C GLN A 162 -4.96 -1.80 -20.93
N ARG A 163 -5.21 -1.81 -22.25
CA ARG A 163 -6.47 -2.32 -22.82
C ARG A 163 -6.63 -3.81 -22.62
N ALA A 164 -5.56 -4.58 -22.75
CA ALA A 164 -5.60 -6.02 -22.53
C ALA A 164 -6.03 -6.42 -21.11
N PHE A 165 -5.74 -5.55 -20.13
CA PHE A 165 -6.14 -5.73 -18.73
C PHE A 165 -7.34 -4.87 -18.32
N ASP A 166 -8.06 -4.28 -19.28
CA ASP A 166 -9.16 -3.35 -19.01
C ASP A 166 -8.78 -2.25 -17.97
N ALA A 167 -7.58 -1.73 -18.10
CA ALA A 167 -7.04 -0.68 -17.22
C ALA A 167 -6.92 0.69 -17.94
N TYR A 168 -7.12 0.74 -19.26
CA TYR A 168 -7.02 1.98 -20.04
C TYR A 168 -8.18 2.93 -19.74
N ARG A 169 -7.88 4.18 -19.38
CA ARG A 169 -8.87 5.22 -19.03
C ARG A 169 -8.71 6.50 -19.85
N GLY A 170 -8.02 6.43 -20.98
CA GLY A 170 -7.74 7.59 -21.85
C GLY A 170 -6.59 8.42 -21.32
N ASP A 171 -6.85 9.33 -20.41
CA ASP A 171 -5.83 10.16 -19.76
C ASP A 171 -5.25 9.45 -18.52
N LYS A 172 -3.92 9.56 -18.32
CA LYS A 172 -3.24 9.02 -17.14
C LYS A 172 -3.77 9.59 -15.81
N MET A 173 -4.33 10.80 -15.84
CA MET A 173 -4.95 11.41 -14.65
C MET A 173 -6.23 10.69 -14.20
N ASN A 174 -6.85 9.92 -15.09
CA ASN A 174 -8.02 9.08 -14.80
C ASN A 174 -7.63 7.65 -14.37
N HIS A 175 -6.33 7.40 -14.15
CA HIS A 175 -5.85 6.10 -13.69
C HIS A 175 -6.50 5.72 -12.36
N ALA A 176 -7.05 4.51 -12.31
CA ALA A 176 -7.68 3.97 -11.10
C ALA A 176 -6.76 2.96 -10.41
N PRO A 177 -6.81 2.85 -9.07
CA PRO A 177 -6.06 1.83 -8.37
C PRO A 177 -6.59 0.44 -8.74
N VAL A 178 -5.73 -0.40 -9.27
CA VAL A 178 -6.03 -1.79 -9.64
C VAL A 178 -4.80 -2.67 -9.52
N THR A 179 -4.99 -3.85 -8.95
CA THR A 179 -3.95 -4.88 -8.82
C THR A 179 -4.42 -6.16 -9.49
N PHE A 180 -3.51 -6.83 -10.18
CA PHE A 180 -3.77 -8.10 -10.83
C PHE A 180 -2.89 -9.20 -10.24
N PHE A 181 -3.47 -10.38 -10.08
CA PHE A 181 -2.75 -11.56 -9.64
C PHE A 181 -3.12 -12.75 -10.55
N ARG A 182 -2.13 -13.56 -10.92
CA ARG A 182 -2.32 -14.83 -11.64
C ARG A 182 -1.41 -15.89 -11.04
N GLY A 183 -1.98 -17.01 -10.61
CA GLY A 183 -1.24 -18.09 -9.94
C GLY A 183 -0.26 -18.83 -10.84
N ALA A 184 -0.61 -19.06 -12.10
CA ALA A 184 0.25 -19.75 -13.07
C ALA A 184 -0.10 -19.35 -14.52
N PRO A 185 0.79 -19.61 -15.49
CA PRO A 185 0.46 -19.49 -16.90
C PRO A 185 -0.83 -20.23 -17.26
N GLY A 186 -1.68 -19.61 -18.09
CA GLY A 186 -2.97 -20.17 -18.51
C GLY A 186 -4.09 -20.12 -17.47
N GLN A 187 -3.83 -19.71 -16.24
CA GLN A 187 -4.85 -19.51 -15.21
C GLN A 187 -5.56 -18.16 -15.37
N PRO A 188 -6.81 -18.05 -14.92
CA PRO A 188 -7.49 -16.76 -14.84
C PRO A 188 -6.75 -15.77 -13.96
N TRP A 189 -6.91 -14.50 -14.26
CA TRP A 189 -6.41 -13.41 -13.43
C TRP A 189 -7.43 -13.02 -12.37
N VAL A 190 -6.97 -12.84 -11.16
CA VAL A 190 -7.70 -12.12 -10.12
C VAL A 190 -7.44 -10.63 -10.32
N ARG A 191 -8.49 -9.84 -10.38
CA ARG A 191 -8.46 -8.40 -10.43
C ARG A 191 -9.00 -7.85 -9.11
N LEU A 192 -8.26 -6.93 -8.52
CA LEU A 192 -8.60 -6.24 -7.28
C LEU A 192 -8.69 -4.74 -7.58
N ASP A 193 -9.90 -4.23 -7.71
CA ASP A 193 -10.16 -2.80 -7.93
C ASP A 193 -10.22 -2.07 -6.59
N GLY A 194 -9.52 -0.95 -6.50
CA GLY A 194 -9.42 -0.13 -5.30
C GLY A 194 -8.05 -0.20 -4.62
N PHE A 195 -7.91 0.52 -3.52
CA PHE A 195 -6.69 0.50 -2.72
C PHE A 195 -6.64 -0.79 -1.88
N VAL A 196 -5.90 -1.75 -2.39
CA VAL A 196 -5.73 -3.05 -1.72
C VAL A 196 -4.76 -2.95 -0.55
N THR A 197 -5.03 -3.69 0.52
CA THR A 197 -4.08 -3.83 1.62
C THR A 197 -3.04 -4.91 1.32
N PRO A 198 -1.84 -4.84 1.93
CA PRO A 198 -0.86 -5.91 1.80
C PRO A 198 -1.40 -7.28 2.21
N GLU A 199 -2.28 -7.35 3.21
CA GLU A 199 -2.92 -8.59 3.68
C GLU A 199 -3.80 -9.21 2.59
N ALA A 200 -4.60 -8.40 1.89
CA ALA A 200 -5.47 -8.88 0.82
C ALA A 200 -4.64 -9.47 -0.33
N VAL A 201 -3.58 -8.77 -0.76
CA VAL A 201 -2.66 -9.26 -1.80
C VAL A 201 -1.94 -10.53 -1.36
N LEU A 202 -1.43 -10.57 -0.12
CA LEU A 202 -0.76 -11.76 0.42
C LEU A 202 -1.70 -12.96 0.52
N GLY A 203 -3.00 -12.73 0.75
CA GLY A 203 -4.02 -13.79 0.74
C GLY A 203 -4.06 -14.51 -0.60
N GLU A 204 -4.10 -13.78 -1.74
CA GLU A 204 -4.08 -14.36 -3.08
C GLU A 204 -2.76 -15.11 -3.34
N VAL A 205 -1.62 -14.47 -3.06
CA VAL A 205 -0.29 -15.03 -3.33
C VAL A 205 -0.02 -16.30 -2.53
N ARG A 206 -0.29 -16.29 -1.22
CA ARG A 206 0.02 -17.43 -0.34
C ARG A 206 -0.86 -18.63 -0.60
N THR A 207 -2.13 -18.41 -0.95
CA THR A 207 -3.03 -19.49 -1.33
C THR A 207 -2.48 -20.27 -2.52
N ASP A 208 -1.93 -19.59 -3.53
CA ASP A 208 -1.34 -20.23 -4.69
C ASP A 208 0.00 -20.93 -4.37
N ILE A 209 0.89 -20.27 -3.62
CA ILE A 209 2.19 -20.86 -3.25
C ILE A 209 2.03 -22.13 -2.41
N ALA A 210 1.01 -22.20 -1.55
CA ALA A 210 0.76 -23.35 -0.68
C ALA A 210 0.19 -24.57 -1.44
N GLN A 211 -0.33 -24.38 -2.65
CA GLN A 211 -0.91 -25.43 -3.50
C GLN A 211 0.12 -26.07 -4.44
N LYS A 212 1.32 -25.54 -4.51
CA LYS A 212 2.47 -26.03 -5.32
C LYS A 212 3.53 -26.70 -4.47
#